data_eb48a96dbc2423ed6d89c03a321c679e
#
_entry.id   eb48a96dbc2423ed6d89c03a321c679e
#
_cell.length_a   1.000
_cell.length_b   1.000
_cell.length_c   1.000
_cell.angle_alpha   90.00
_cell.angle_beta   90.00
_cell.angle_gamma   90.00
#
_symmetry.space_group_name_H-M   'P 1'
#
loop_
_entity.id
_entity.type
_entity.pdbx_description
1 polymer ?
#
loop_
_entity_poly.entity_id
_entity_poly.type
_entity_poly.pdbx_seq_one_letter_code
_entity_poly.pdbx_strand_id
1 'polypeptide(L)'
;MRTKVFSHRKVSIGLAGIAFHATLLLAVPCCADHPPKQGTTMGPTRSLPPPDINSVLMQALKKRKTSREFADKPLENQLLSGLLWAAYGINRADGKRTAPSAHDWQYIDVYVADPVGLYHYNAKNHALDLVKLGDIRSQTGYQDFAAKAPVDLILVSDQRKFPIDVSAQDQLLFAASTSGAIAQNVYLFAAANNLNAGVRSDIDRAALQTTMGLLPEQKIIVALSVGYLPTVAAVKASLRSLLGKE
;
A
#
# COMPACT_ATOMS: atom_id res chain seq x y z
N MET A 1 43.04 49.46 17.59
CA MET A 1 43.89 50.50 16.96
C MET A 1 43.73 50.47 15.46
N ARG A 2 43.41 51.65 14.93
CA ARG A 2 43.25 52.08 13.54
C ARG A 2 41.96 51.82 12.80
N THR A 3 41.09 52.79 12.95
CA THR A 3 40.06 53.40 12.09
C THR A 3 40.61 53.89 10.74
N LYS A 4 39.82 53.83 9.68
CA LYS A 4 39.77 54.79 8.54
C LYS A 4 38.41 54.56 7.85
N VAL A 5 37.42 55.37 7.94
CA VAL A 5 37.09 56.74 7.52
C VAL A 5 36.94 56.88 5.99
N PHE A 6 35.66 57.02 5.61
CA PHE A 6 34.96 57.85 4.60
C PHE A 6 35.68 58.24 3.29
N SER A 7 34.91 58.13 2.21
CA SER A 7 34.80 59.23 1.24
C SER A 7 33.50 59.17 0.43
N HIS A 8 32.66 60.18 0.66
CA HIS A 8 31.54 60.56 -0.21
C HIS A 8 32.05 61.19 -1.49
N ARG A 9 31.51 60.85 -2.64
CA ARG A 9 31.51 61.77 -3.81
C ARG A 9 30.09 61.87 -4.36
N LYS A 10 29.58 63.10 -4.27
CA LYS A 10 28.46 63.64 -5.03
C LYS A 10 28.96 63.96 -6.46
N VAL A 11 28.18 63.68 -7.46
CA VAL A 11 28.17 64.40 -8.74
C VAL A 11 26.82 64.24 -9.41
N SER A 12 26.14 65.26 -9.46
CA SER A 12 25.52 66.08 -10.54
C SER A 12 24.62 65.36 -11.57
N ILE A 13 23.43 65.94 -11.59
CA ILE A 13 22.32 65.77 -12.54
C ILE A 13 22.75 66.33 -13.90
N GLY A 14 22.53 65.53 -14.96
CA GLY A 14 22.53 65.96 -16.35
C GLY A 14 21.30 65.47 -17.05
N LEU A 15 20.38 66.41 -17.35
CA LEU A 15 19.23 66.19 -18.24
C LEU A 15 19.72 66.16 -19.69
N ALA A 16 19.42 65.13 -20.41
CA ALA A 16 19.21 65.24 -21.89
C ALA A 16 18.70 63.93 -22.51
N GLY A 17 17.69 64.01 -23.31
CA GLY A 17 17.47 63.09 -24.43
C GLY A 17 16.43 62.02 -24.25
N ILE A 18 15.17 62.34 -24.56
CA ILE A 18 14.09 61.36 -24.83
C ILE A 18 14.40 60.71 -26.19
N ALA A 19 14.82 59.45 -26.14
CA ALA A 19 14.89 58.60 -27.32
C ALA A 19 13.81 57.48 -27.15
N PHE A 20 12.75 57.57 -27.94
CA PHE A 20 11.77 56.49 -28.08
C PHE A 20 12.46 55.27 -28.70
N HIS A 21 12.76 54.30 -27.89
CA HIS A 21 13.11 52.96 -28.39
C HIS A 21 11.84 52.12 -28.39
N ALA A 22 11.34 51.84 -29.59
CA ALA A 22 10.33 50.82 -29.80
C ALA A 22 10.88 49.48 -29.40
N THR A 23 10.48 48.99 -28.20
CA THR A 23 10.80 47.65 -27.76
C THR A 23 9.97 46.67 -28.60
N LEU A 24 10.63 46.04 -29.56
CA LEU A 24 10.08 44.90 -30.30
C LEU A 24 9.91 43.76 -29.33
N LEU A 25 8.68 43.53 -28.87
CA LEU A 25 8.30 42.30 -28.13
C LEU A 25 8.46 41.13 -29.10
N LEU A 26 9.61 40.46 -29.02
CA LEU A 26 9.74 39.11 -29.56
C LEU A 26 8.82 38.19 -28.74
N ALA A 27 7.65 37.90 -29.30
CA ALA A 27 6.79 36.82 -28.80
C ALA A 27 7.58 35.51 -28.90
N VAL A 28 8.04 35.01 -27.76
CA VAL A 28 8.57 33.64 -27.62
C VAL A 28 7.38 32.72 -27.93
N PRO A 29 7.41 31.85 -28.94
CA PRO A 29 6.38 30.85 -29.12
C PRO A 29 6.52 29.83 -27.98
N CYS A 30 5.79 30.04 -26.88
CA CYS A 30 5.55 29.06 -25.86
C CYS A 30 4.45 28.17 -26.41
N CYS A 31 4.81 26.96 -26.75
CA CYS A 31 4.08 25.73 -27.00
C CYS A 31 4.65 25.09 -28.27
N ALA A 32 5.71 24.30 -28.08
CA ALA A 32 5.98 23.27 -29.06
C ALA A 32 4.77 22.30 -28.97
N ASP A 33 3.90 22.38 -29.98
CA ASP A 33 2.89 21.36 -30.24
C ASP A 33 3.62 20.02 -30.40
N HIS A 34 3.64 19.26 -29.31
CA HIS A 34 3.97 17.86 -29.43
C HIS A 34 2.83 17.25 -30.23
N PRO A 35 3.09 16.64 -31.40
CA PRO A 35 2.05 15.93 -32.10
C PRO A 35 1.46 14.89 -31.12
N PRO A 36 0.13 14.73 -31.08
CA PRO A 36 -0.49 13.74 -30.22
C PRO A 36 0.15 12.39 -30.55
N LYS A 37 0.69 11.71 -29.52
CA LYS A 37 1.22 10.34 -29.67
C LYS A 37 0.12 9.54 -30.34
N GLN A 38 0.37 9.03 -31.54
CA GLN A 38 -0.60 8.22 -32.27
C GLN A 38 -0.97 7.05 -31.34
N GLY A 39 -2.20 7.05 -30.85
CA GLY A 39 -2.76 5.95 -30.12
C GLY A 39 -2.69 4.69 -30.99
N THR A 40 -2.34 3.57 -30.40
CA THR A 40 -2.34 2.27 -31.08
C THR A 40 -3.69 2.11 -31.78
N THR A 41 -3.72 2.06 -33.12
CA THR A 41 -4.93 1.75 -33.89
C THR A 41 -5.37 0.34 -33.51
N MET A 42 -6.50 0.26 -32.79
CA MET A 42 -7.11 -1.02 -32.41
C MET A 42 -7.51 -1.75 -33.70
N GLY A 43 -7.02 -2.97 -33.85
CA GLY A 43 -7.45 -3.89 -34.90
C GLY A 43 -8.90 -4.37 -34.68
N PRO A 44 -9.43 -5.23 -35.55
CA PRO A 44 -10.78 -5.78 -35.41
C PRO A 44 -10.97 -6.51 -34.10
N THR A 45 -12.12 -6.26 -33.42
CA THR A 45 -12.48 -6.89 -32.14
C THR A 45 -12.72 -8.38 -32.32
N ARG A 46 -12.05 -9.22 -31.48
CA ARG A 46 -12.33 -10.65 -31.34
C ARG A 46 -13.18 -10.86 -30.09
N SER A 47 -14.41 -11.28 -30.24
CA SER A 47 -15.30 -11.64 -29.13
C SER A 47 -14.85 -12.93 -28.46
N LEU A 48 -14.96 -12.99 -27.11
CA LEU A 48 -14.73 -14.20 -26.31
C LEU A 48 -16.05 -14.77 -25.80
N PRO A 49 -16.17 -16.08 -25.65
CA PRO A 49 -17.35 -16.67 -25.02
C PRO A 49 -17.41 -16.27 -23.53
N PRO A 50 -18.60 -16.33 -22.89
CA PRO A 50 -18.72 -16.15 -21.45
C PRO A 50 -17.82 -17.11 -20.68
N PRO A 51 -17.18 -16.67 -19.58
CA PRO A 51 -16.34 -17.56 -18.79
C PRO A 51 -17.17 -18.63 -18.06
N ASP A 52 -16.63 -19.85 -17.95
CA ASP A 52 -17.17 -20.86 -17.04
C ASP A 52 -16.78 -20.49 -15.60
N ILE A 53 -17.78 -20.21 -14.75
CA ILE A 53 -17.61 -19.78 -13.36
C ILE A 53 -17.94 -20.89 -12.33
N ASN A 54 -18.02 -22.15 -12.71
CA ASN A 54 -18.51 -23.24 -11.84
C ASN A 54 -17.44 -23.73 -10.84
N SER A 55 -16.14 -23.55 -11.11
CA SER A 55 -15.10 -23.98 -10.19
C SER A 55 -15.09 -23.18 -8.87
N VAL A 56 -14.58 -23.79 -7.80
CA VAL A 56 -14.45 -23.14 -6.47
C VAL A 56 -13.66 -21.83 -6.56
N LEU A 57 -12.58 -21.81 -7.32
CA LEU A 57 -11.77 -20.62 -7.55
C LEU A 57 -12.59 -19.51 -8.23
N MET A 58 -13.32 -19.84 -9.28
CA MET A 58 -14.12 -18.88 -10.03
C MET A 58 -15.27 -18.32 -9.16
N GLN A 59 -15.85 -19.13 -8.27
CA GLN A 59 -16.83 -18.66 -7.30
C GLN A 59 -16.21 -17.71 -6.27
N ALA A 60 -14.98 -17.97 -5.78
CA ALA A 60 -14.26 -17.04 -4.91
C ALA A 60 -13.95 -15.73 -5.63
N LEU A 61 -13.49 -15.78 -6.88
CA LEU A 61 -13.26 -14.60 -7.72
C LEU A 61 -14.54 -13.77 -7.91
N LYS A 62 -15.67 -14.42 -8.18
CA LYS A 62 -16.99 -13.76 -8.32
C LYS A 62 -17.43 -13.05 -7.04
N LYS A 63 -17.17 -13.65 -5.87
CA LYS A 63 -17.53 -13.08 -4.55
C LYS A 63 -16.52 -12.03 -4.06
N ARG A 64 -15.27 -12.05 -4.52
CA ARG A 64 -14.21 -11.18 -4.07
C ARG A 64 -14.59 -9.70 -4.24
N LYS A 65 -14.52 -8.95 -3.17
CA LYS A 65 -14.73 -7.50 -3.14
C LYS A 65 -13.82 -6.88 -2.08
N THR A 66 -13.55 -5.59 -2.18
CA THR A 66 -12.97 -4.82 -1.07
C THR A 66 -14.07 -4.41 -0.13
N SER A 67 -13.88 -4.68 1.16
CA SER A 67 -14.80 -4.27 2.22
C SER A 67 -14.04 -3.62 3.36
N ARG A 68 -14.68 -2.64 4.00
CA ARG A 68 -14.10 -1.82 5.07
C ARG A 68 -14.96 -1.87 6.33
N GLU A 69 -15.86 -2.83 6.41
CA GLU A 69 -16.75 -3.05 7.55
C GLU A 69 -16.46 -4.42 8.13
N PHE A 70 -16.27 -4.48 9.44
CA PHE A 70 -15.89 -5.69 10.15
C PHE A 70 -16.76 -5.85 11.39
N ALA A 71 -17.12 -7.09 11.71
CA ALA A 71 -17.73 -7.42 12.99
C ALA A 71 -16.70 -7.30 14.10
N ASP A 72 -17.12 -6.84 15.26
CA ASP A 72 -16.32 -6.87 16.48
C ASP A 72 -16.28 -8.31 17.05
N LYS A 73 -15.51 -9.16 16.37
CA LYS A 73 -15.33 -10.56 16.72
C LYS A 73 -13.90 -10.98 16.35
N PRO A 74 -13.11 -11.51 17.30
CA PRO A 74 -11.79 -12.05 17.00
C PRO A 74 -11.85 -13.12 15.90
N LEU A 75 -10.84 -13.15 15.03
CA LEU A 75 -10.73 -14.20 14.02
C LEU A 75 -10.32 -15.51 14.69
N GLU A 76 -11.05 -16.59 14.39
CA GLU A 76 -10.74 -17.91 14.94
C GLU A 76 -9.35 -18.37 14.50
N ASN A 77 -8.59 -19.00 15.39
CA ASN A 77 -7.22 -19.43 15.13
C ASN A 77 -7.09 -20.32 13.88
N GLN A 78 -8.07 -21.19 13.62
CA GLN A 78 -8.07 -22.03 12.43
C GLN A 78 -8.24 -21.22 11.13
N LEU A 79 -9.06 -20.17 11.16
CA LEU A 79 -9.21 -19.26 10.02
C LEU A 79 -7.98 -18.38 9.85
N LEU A 80 -7.40 -17.88 10.93
CA LEU A 80 -6.15 -17.12 10.89
C LEU A 80 -5.00 -17.97 10.32
N SER A 81 -4.87 -19.22 10.77
CA SER A 81 -3.91 -20.18 10.24
C SER A 81 -4.08 -20.38 8.73
N GLY A 82 -5.29 -20.68 8.26
CA GLY A 82 -5.59 -20.83 6.83
C GLY A 82 -5.33 -19.55 6.04
N LEU A 83 -5.67 -18.38 6.58
CA LEU A 83 -5.43 -17.08 5.98
C LEU A 83 -3.94 -16.83 5.75
N LEU A 84 -3.11 -17.06 6.77
CA LEU A 84 -1.67 -16.83 6.70
C LEU A 84 -0.98 -17.81 5.73
N TRP A 85 -1.40 -19.07 5.76
CA TRP A 85 -0.91 -20.05 4.81
C TRP A 85 -1.31 -19.68 3.38
N ALA A 86 -2.56 -19.30 3.14
CA ALA A 86 -3.01 -18.86 1.83
C ALA A 86 -2.26 -17.61 1.36
N ALA A 87 -2.03 -16.64 2.25
CA ALA A 87 -1.34 -15.39 1.96
C ALA A 87 0.10 -15.64 1.47
N TYR A 88 0.93 -16.31 2.29
CA TYR A 88 2.35 -16.46 1.99
C TYR A 88 2.98 -17.69 2.68
N GLY A 89 2.21 -18.77 2.85
CA GLY A 89 2.69 -20.02 3.41
C GLY A 89 3.60 -20.81 2.47
N ILE A 90 4.33 -21.79 3.02
CA ILE A 90 5.11 -22.75 2.23
C ILE A 90 4.16 -23.84 1.74
N ASN A 91 4.09 -24.02 0.43
CA ASN A 91 3.18 -25.00 -0.19
C ASN A 91 3.91 -26.15 -0.91
N ARG A 92 5.25 -26.18 -0.85
CA ARG A 92 6.09 -27.18 -1.53
C ARG A 92 7.29 -27.55 -0.68
N ALA A 93 7.80 -28.78 -0.89
CA ALA A 93 8.94 -29.31 -0.13
C ALA A 93 10.24 -28.50 -0.31
N ASP A 94 10.39 -27.82 -1.45
CA ASP A 94 11.53 -26.94 -1.76
C ASP A 94 11.47 -25.57 -1.05
N GLY A 95 10.47 -25.34 -0.18
CA GLY A 95 10.32 -24.12 0.61
C GLY A 95 9.65 -22.96 -0.12
N LYS A 96 9.21 -23.15 -1.37
CA LYS A 96 8.52 -22.11 -2.14
C LYS A 96 7.11 -21.86 -1.61
N ARG A 97 6.59 -20.67 -1.93
CA ARG A 97 5.42 -20.12 -1.28
C ARG A 97 4.17 -20.12 -2.15
N THR A 98 3.03 -19.88 -1.52
CA THR A 98 1.72 -19.73 -2.18
C THR A 98 1.66 -18.51 -3.10
N ALA A 99 2.44 -17.47 -2.84
CA ALA A 99 2.60 -16.33 -3.75
C ALA A 99 4.04 -16.30 -4.31
N PRO A 100 4.23 -15.92 -5.59
CA PRO A 100 5.55 -15.86 -6.20
C PRO A 100 6.37 -14.68 -5.69
N SER A 101 7.69 -14.78 -5.76
CA SER A 101 8.62 -13.67 -5.66
C SER A 101 9.63 -13.73 -6.79
N ALA A 102 10.19 -12.60 -7.21
CA ALA A 102 11.22 -12.57 -8.24
C ALA A 102 12.39 -13.47 -7.80
N HIS A 103 12.84 -14.35 -8.70
CA HIS A 103 13.94 -15.30 -8.45
C HIS A 103 13.83 -16.13 -7.16
N ASP A 104 12.64 -16.25 -6.59
CA ASP A 104 12.38 -16.88 -5.28
C ASP A 104 13.18 -16.27 -4.11
N TRP A 105 13.51 -14.98 -4.18
CA TRP A 105 14.24 -14.30 -3.11
C TRP A 105 13.44 -14.11 -1.81
N GLN A 106 12.12 -14.31 -1.84
CA GLN A 106 11.23 -14.29 -0.69
C GLN A 106 11.41 -13.08 0.24
N TYR A 107 11.56 -11.91 -0.36
CA TYR A 107 11.86 -10.63 0.31
C TYR A 107 10.67 -10.03 1.08
N ILE A 108 9.48 -10.60 1.02
CA ILE A 108 8.32 -10.12 1.79
C ILE A 108 8.23 -10.89 3.10
N ASP A 109 8.15 -10.14 4.19
CA ASP A 109 7.76 -10.61 5.51
C ASP A 109 6.31 -10.19 5.79
N VAL A 110 5.53 -11.08 6.40
CA VAL A 110 4.14 -10.84 6.79
C VAL A 110 4.09 -10.64 8.29
N TYR A 111 3.63 -9.48 8.71
CA TYR A 111 3.34 -9.19 10.11
C TYR A 111 1.83 -9.22 10.34
N VAL A 112 1.43 -9.59 11.54
CA VAL A 112 0.04 -9.70 11.96
C VAL A 112 -0.16 -8.81 13.17
N ALA A 113 -1.06 -7.85 13.09
CA ALA A 113 -1.49 -7.05 14.22
C ALA A 113 -2.92 -7.46 14.62
N ASP A 114 -3.12 -7.78 15.88
CA ASP A 114 -4.40 -8.06 16.49
C ASP A 114 -4.57 -7.25 17.80
N PRO A 115 -5.68 -7.37 18.56
CA PRO A 115 -5.86 -6.65 19.82
C PRO A 115 -4.81 -6.97 20.91
N VAL A 116 -4.12 -8.09 20.81
CA VAL A 116 -3.13 -8.56 21.81
C VAL A 116 -1.74 -8.02 21.49
N GLY A 117 -1.37 -8.00 20.19
CA GLY A 117 -0.03 -7.59 19.81
C GLY A 117 0.27 -7.61 18.32
N LEU A 118 1.54 -7.39 18.05
CA LEU A 118 2.16 -7.52 16.74
C LEU A 118 2.99 -8.79 16.70
N TYR A 119 2.82 -9.57 15.66
CA TYR A 119 3.52 -10.84 15.43
C TYR A 119 4.18 -10.86 14.06
N HIS A 120 5.28 -11.57 13.92
CA HIS A 120 5.86 -11.96 12.63
C HIS A 120 5.38 -13.37 12.27
N TYR A 121 4.89 -13.55 11.05
CA TYR A 121 4.48 -14.87 10.56
C TYR A 121 5.70 -15.69 10.14
N ASN A 122 6.00 -16.71 10.91
CA ASN A 122 7.04 -17.70 10.63
C ASN A 122 6.45 -18.82 9.77
N ALA A 123 6.59 -18.71 8.45
CA ALA A 123 6.02 -19.70 7.54
C ALA A 123 6.71 -21.07 7.61
N LYS A 124 7.98 -21.13 8.06
CA LYS A 124 8.70 -22.41 8.21
C LYS A 124 8.09 -23.27 9.31
N ASN A 125 7.74 -22.65 10.41
CA ASN A 125 7.14 -23.32 11.56
C ASN A 125 5.61 -23.21 11.57
N HIS A 126 5.04 -22.47 10.61
CA HIS A 126 3.63 -22.09 10.55
C HIS A 126 3.14 -21.53 11.89
N ALA A 127 3.86 -20.54 12.41
CA ALA A 127 3.67 -19.96 13.74
C ALA A 127 3.67 -18.43 13.70
N LEU A 128 3.21 -17.83 14.78
CA LEU A 128 3.29 -16.38 15.03
C LEU A 128 4.36 -16.13 16.11
N ASP A 129 5.44 -15.48 15.73
CA ASP A 129 6.50 -15.05 16.63
C ASP A 129 6.14 -13.66 17.16
N LEU A 130 5.98 -13.51 18.48
CA LEU A 130 5.63 -12.24 19.10
C LEU A 130 6.75 -11.21 18.91
N VAL A 131 6.39 -10.06 18.33
CA VAL A 131 7.30 -8.92 18.16
C VAL A 131 7.08 -7.87 19.25
N LYS A 132 5.81 -7.57 19.56
CA LYS A 132 5.46 -6.53 20.52
C LYS A 132 4.07 -6.77 21.11
N LEU A 133 3.90 -6.58 22.40
CA LEU A 133 2.60 -6.55 23.05
C LEU A 133 1.91 -5.19 22.84
N GLY A 134 0.59 -5.21 22.80
CA GLY A 134 -0.27 -4.04 22.68
C GLY A 134 -0.84 -3.86 21.28
N ASP A 135 -2.03 -3.30 21.21
CA ASP A 135 -2.79 -3.08 19.99
C ASP A 135 -2.22 -1.92 19.17
N ILE A 136 -1.72 -2.21 17.99
CA ILE A 136 -1.18 -1.21 17.05
C ILE A 136 -2.04 -1.06 15.79
N ARG A 137 -3.22 -1.72 15.71
CA ARG A 137 -4.05 -1.74 14.48
C ARG A 137 -4.42 -0.36 14.00
N SER A 138 -4.69 0.60 14.91
CA SER A 138 -4.97 2.00 14.55
C SER A 138 -3.85 2.72 13.80
N GLN A 139 -2.62 2.19 13.86
CA GLN A 139 -1.45 2.76 13.19
C GLN A 139 -1.19 2.12 11.82
N THR A 140 -1.90 1.04 11.48
CA THR A 140 -1.70 0.31 10.22
C THR A 140 -2.36 0.99 9.01
N GLY A 141 -3.00 2.13 9.19
CA GLY A 141 -3.60 2.98 8.17
C GLY A 141 -4.35 4.16 8.76
N TYR A 142 -4.58 5.19 7.96
CA TYR A 142 -5.31 6.40 8.38
C TYR A 142 -6.83 6.17 8.52
N GLN A 143 -7.34 5.07 7.99
CA GLN A 143 -8.77 4.80 7.98
C GLN A 143 -9.21 4.14 9.31
N ASP A 144 -10.31 4.63 9.89
CA ASP A 144 -10.86 4.16 11.17
C ASP A 144 -11.15 2.66 11.22
N PHE A 145 -11.45 2.06 10.07
CA PHE A 145 -11.74 0.62 10.02
C PHE A 145 -10.51 -0.25 10.31
N ALA A 146 -9.30 0.28 10.17
CA ALA A 146 -8.07 -0.45 10.51
C ALA A 146 -8.07 -0.84 12.00
N ALA A 147 -8.44 0.09 12.89
CA ALA A 147 -8.54 -0.18 14.32
C ALA A 147 -9.69 -1.15 14.70
N LYS A 148 -10.68 -1.31 13.80
CA LYS A 148 -11.88 -2.12 14.05
C LYS A 148 -11.78 -3.54 13.51
N ALA A 149 -10.95 -3.76 12.50
CA ALA A 149 -10.75 -5.09 11.95
C ALA A 149 -10.10 -6.00 13.01
N PRO A 150 -10.54 -7.26 13.17
CA PRO A 150 -9.94 -8.15 14.16
C PRO A 150 -8.46 -8.47 13.88
N VAL A 151 -8.05 -8.42 12.61
CA VAL A 151 -6.68 -8.69 12.19
C VAL A 151 -6.28 -7.75 11.06
N ASP A 152 -5.08 -7.18 11.17
CA ASP A 152 -4.38 -6.49 10.10
C ASP A 152 -3.11 -7.26 9.72
N LEU A 153 -2.95 -7.53 8.43
CA LEU A 153 -1.70 -8.05 7.87
C LEU A 153 -0.90 -6.87 7.33
N ILE A 154 0.37 -6.77 7.69
CA ILE A 154 1.30 -5.73 7.21
C ILE A 154 2.37 -6.43 6.38
N LEU A 155 2.49 -6.07 5.10
CA LEU A 155 3.48 -6.64 4.19
C LEU A 155 4.71 -5.74 4.16
N VAL A 156 5.83 -6.29 4.57
CA VAL A 156 7.11 -5.59 4.70
C VAL A 156 8.12 -6.21 3.74
N SER A 157 8.75 -5.40 2.91
CA SER A 157 9.87 -5.81 2.06
C SER A 157 11.18 -5.64 2.83
N ASP A 158 11.92 -6.71 2.97
CA ASP A 158 13.29 -6.68 3.51
C ASP A 158 14.29 -6.55 2.37
N GLN A 159 14.84 -5.35 2.20
CA GLN A 159 15.77 -5.03 1.11
C GLN A 159 17.08 -5.79 1.20
N ARG A 160 17.46 -6.30 2.37
CA ARG A 160 18.67 -7.12 2.57
C ARG A 160 18.59 -8.49 1.90
N LYS A 161 17.39 -8.93 1.53
CA LYS A 161 17.15 -10.20 0.83
C LYS A 161 17.34 -10.09 -0.69
N PHE A 162 17.52 -8.87 -1.22
CA PHE A 162 17.85 -8.67 -2.63
C PHE A 162 19.35 -8.75 -2.87
N PRO A 163 19.81 -9.23 -4.03
CA PRO A 163 21.18 -9.04 -4.48
C PRO A 163 21.58 -7.57 -4.53
N ILE A 164 22.86 -7.27 -4.32
CA ILE A 164 23.35 -5.89 -4.19
C ILE A 164 23.27 -5.07 -5.49
N ASP A 165 23.21 -5.74 -6.62
CA ASP A 165 23.10 -5.17 -7.97
C ASP A 165 21.66 -4.86 -8.40
N VAL A 166 20.66 -5.23 -7.59
CA VAL A 166 19.25 -4.89 -7.87
C VAL A 166 18.99 -3.43 -7.49
N SER A 167 18.55 -2.62 -8.46
CA SER A 167 18.25 -1.21 -8.22
C SER A 167 17.12 -1.02 -7.20
N ALA A 168 17.12 0.10 -6.47
CA ALA A 168 16.06 0.43 -5.51
C ALA A 168 14.67 0.51 -6.19
N GLN A 169 14.63 0.93 -7.45
CA GLN A 169 13.40 0.97 -8.25
C GLN A 169 12.88 -0.45 -8.53
N ASP A 170 13.75 -1.37 -8.93
CA ASP A 170 13.38 -2.76 -9.19
C ASP A 170 12.98 -3.48 -7.91
N GLN A 171 13.70 -3.25 -6.79
CA GLN A 171 13.31 -3.78 -5.49
C GLN A 171 11.89 -3.36 -5.11
N LEU A 172 11.53 -2.08 -5.32
CA LEU A 172 10.18 -1.59 -5.05
C LEU A 172 9.14 -2.23 -5.99
N LEU A 173 9.46 -2.34 -7.29
CA LEU A 173 8.59 -2.97 -8.28
C LEU A 173 8.31 -4.43 -7.93
N PHE A 174 9.35 -5.19 -7.62
CA PHE A 174 9.24 -6.59 -7.22
C PHE A 174 8.45 -6.73 -5.91
N ALA A 175 8.75 -5.88 -4.92
CA ALA A 175 8.03 -5.89 -3.63
C ALA A 175 6.53 -5.59 -3.81
N ALA A 176 6.18 -4.59 -4.62
CA ALA A 176 4.80 -4.24 -4.92
C ALA A 176 4.07 -5.39 -5.67
N SER A 177 4.74 -6.00 -6.66
CA SER A 177 4.19 -7.13 -7.42
C SER A 177 3.90 -8.34 -6.54
N THR A 178 4.86 -8.76 -5.70
CA THR A 178 4.67 -9.88 -4.77
C THR A 178 3.61 -9.55 -3.72
N SER A 179 3.60 -8.33 -3.18
CA SER A 179 2.56 -7.88 -2.22
C SER A 179 1.16 -7.90 -2.85
N GLY A 180 1.05 -7.56 -4.13
CA GLY A 180 -0.21 -7.68 -4.88
C GLY A 180 -0.69 -9.13 -5.01
N ALA A 181 0.23 -10.07 -5.27
CA ALA A 181 -0.10 -11.50 -5.32
C ALA A 181 -0.55 -12.03 -3.94
N ILE A 182 0.15 -11.65 -2.86
CA ILE A 182 -0.25 -11.98 -1.48
C ILE A 182 -1.62 -11.39 -1.17
N ALA A 183 -1.85 -10.12 -1.49
CA ALA A 183 -3.12 -9.45 -1.26
C ALA A 183 -4.28 -10.16 -1.99
N GLN A 184 -4.07 -10.60 -3.23
CA GLN A 184 -5.09 -11.35 -3.97
C GLN A 184 -5.37 -12.72 -3.33
N ASN A 185 -4.35 -13.43 -2.83
CA ASN A 185 -4.54 -14.66 -2.08
C ASN A 185 -5.41 -14.42 -0.82
N VAL A 186 -5.13 -13.36 -0.07
CA VAL A 186 -5.94 -12.94 1.09
C VAL A 186 -7.40 -12.67 0.69
N TYR A 187 -7.62 -11.93 -0.39
CA TYR A 187 -8.97 -11.66 -0.89
C TYR A 187 -9.73 -12.91 -1.29
N LEU A 188 -9.07 -13.84 -1.98
CA LEU A 188 -9.68 -15.10 -2.42
C LEU A 188 -10.01 -16.00 -1.23
N PHE A 189 -9.08 -16.10 -0.27
CA PHE A 189 -9.35 -16.83 0.97
C PHE A 189 -10.53 -16.22 1.74
N ALA A 190 -10.54 -14.90 1.90
CA ALA A 190 -11.65 -14.19 2.56
C ALA A 190 -12.98 -14.44 1.86
N ALA A 191 -13.04 -14.32 0.53
CA ALA A 191 -14.23 -14.56 -0.26
C ALA A 191 -14.74 -16.01 -0.15
N ALA A 192 -13.83 -16.99 -0.11
CA ALA A 192 -14.17 -18.40 0.05
C ALA A 192 -14.71 -18.75 1.46
N ASN A 193 -14.27 -18.00 2.48
CA ASN A 193 -14.61 -18.24 3.89
C ASN A 193 -15.64 -17.23 4.46
N ASN A 194 -16.33 -16.47 3.60
CA ASN A 194 -17.31 -15.45 3.98
C ASN A 194 -16.74 -14.42 4.96
N LEU A 195 -15.49 -14.01 4.74
CA LEU A 195 -14.82 -12.92 5.43
C LEU A 195 -14.81 -11.66 4.56
N ASN A 196 -14.69 -10.52 5.20
CA ASN A 196 -14.36 -9.25 4.58
C ASN A 196 -12.85 -9.04 4.55
N ALA A 197 -12.35 -8.41 3.48
CA ALA A 197 -10.96 -8.01 3.37
C ALA A 197 -10.83 -6.65 2.67
N GLY A 198 -9.83 -5.87 3.04
CA GLY A 198 -9.53 -4.59 2.42
C GLY A 198 -8.03 -4.28 2.45
N VAL A 199 -7.40 -4.14 1.27
CA VAL A 199 -6.03 -3.66 1.14
C VAL A 199 -6.00 -2.13 1.18
N ARG A 200 -4.94 -1.57 1.76
CA ARG A 200 -4.66 -0.14 1.82
C ARG A 200 -3.17 0.15 1.72
N SER A 201 -2.85 1.28 1.12
CA SER A 201 -1.50 1.82 1.03
C SER A 201 -1.35 3.19 1.68
N ASP A 202 -2.47 3.75 2.15
CA ASP A 202 -2.52 5.03 2.87
C ASP A 202 -2.16 4.78 4.34
N ILE A 203 -0.85 4.85 4.63
CA ILE A 203 -0.20 4.46 5.89
C ILE A 203 0.86 5.50 6.22
N ASP A 204 0.94 5.96 7.44
CA ASP A 204 2.13 6.64 7.96
C ASP A 204 3.26 5.61 8.16
N ARG A 205 4.02 5.40 7.08
CA ARG A 205 5.08 4.39 7.08
C ARG A 205 6.19 4.68 8.07
N ALA A 206 6.51 5.95 8.31
CA ALA A 206 7.59 6.32 9.21
C ALA A 206 7.20 6.05 10.67
N ALA A 207 6.00 6.46 11.07
CA ALA A 207 5.48 6.19 12.40
C ALA A 207 5.30 4.69 12.64
N LEU A 208 4.70 3.97 11.68
CA LEU A 208 4.47 2.53 11.81
C LEU A 208 5.80 1.74 11.81
N GLN A 209 6.79 2.11 11.00
CA GLN A 209 8.12 1.51 11.01
C GLN A 209 8.77 1.63 12.40
N THR A 210 8.69 2.81 13.00
CA THR A 210 9.18 3.06 14.37
C THR A 210 8.44 2.19 15.40
N THR A 211 7.10 2.16 15.31
CA THR A 211 6.26 1.36 16.23
C THR A 211 6.56 -0.12 16.14
N MET A 212 6.76 -0.66 14.94
CA MET A 212 7.10 -2.06 14.69
C MET A 212 8.55 -2.40 15.02
N GLY A 213 9.44 -1.41 15.23
CA GLY A 213 10.88 -1.63 15.44
C GLY A 213 11.60 -2.17 14.20
N LEU A 214 11.14 -1.78 13.01
CA LEU A 214 11.73 -2.25 11.75
C LEU A 214 13.06 -1.53 11.47
N LEU A 215 13.97 -2.26 10.83
CA LEU A 215 15.24 -1.70 10.35
C LEU A 215 15.02 -0.74 9.18
N PRO A 216 15.97 0.16 8.90
CA PRO A 216 15.89 1.08 7.76
C PRO A 216 15.69 0.41 6.41
N GLU A 217 16.23 -0.82 6.24
CA GLU A 217 16.12 -1.64 5.03
C GLU A 217 14.78 -2.38 4.92
N GLN A 218 13.97 -2.39 5.96
CA GLN A 218 12.65 -3.02 5.97
C GLN A 218 11.59 -1.98 5.63
N LYS A 219 10.93 -2.13 4.48
CA LYS A 219 9.97 -1.16 3.93
C LYS A 219 8.54 -1.70 3.96
N ILE A 220 7.64 -0.97 4.60
CA ILE A 220 6.21 -1.29 4.61
C ILE A 220 5.65 -1.02 3.21
N ILE A 221 5.06 -2.01 2.57
CA ILE A 221 4.48 -1.90 1.23
C ILE A 221 2.99 -1.57 1.32
N VAL A 222 2.20 -2.48 1.89
CA VAL A 222 0.75 -2.33 2.08
C VAL A 222 0.32 -3.01 3.38
N ALA A 223 -0.87 -2.67 3.85
CA ALA A 223 -1.56 -3.40 4.90
C ALA A 223 -2.93 -3.89 4.42
N LEU A 224 -3.44 -4.95 5.04
CA LEU A 224 -4.74 -5.54 4.75
C LEU A 224 -5.49 -5.77 6.06
N SER A 225 -6.73 -5.29 6.14
CA SER A 225 -7.66 -5.68 7.22
C SER A 225 -8.46 -6.89 6.80
N VAL A 226 -8.63 -7.85 7.70
CA VAL A 226 -9.43 -9.06 7.48
C VAL A 226 -10.29 -9.34 8.72
N GLY A 227 -11.53 -9.73 8.52
CA GLY A 227 -12.44 -10.08 9.62
C GLY A 227 -13.80 -10.56 9.14
N TYR A 228 -14.68 -10.87 10.07
CA TYR A 228 -16.04 -11.31 9.76
C TYR A 228 -16.88 -10.17 9.20
N LEU A 229 -17.91 -10.53 8.41
CA LEU A 229 -18.93 -9.58 8.00
C LEU A 229 -19.72 -9.11 9.23
N PRO A 230 -20.04 -7.81 9.34
CA PRO A 230 -20.93 -7.34 10.38
C PRO A 230 -22.33 -7.96 10.20
N THR A 231 -22.99 -8.27 11.32
CA THR A 231 -24.36 -8.76 11.30
C THR A 231 -25.31 -7.64 10.89
N VAL A 232 -26.46 -8.00 10.31
CA VAL A 232 -27.53 -7.02 9.95
C VAL A 232 -27.95 -6.20 11.17
N ALA A 233 -27.98 -6.81 12.36
CA ALA A 233 -28.29 -6.12 13.62
C ALA A 233 -27.24 -5.07 13.97
N ALA A 234 -25.92 -5.40 13.83
CA ALA A 234 -24.84 -4.47 14.08
C ALA A 234 -24.82 -3.29 13.09
N VAL A 235 -25.09 -3.56 11.81
CA VAL A 235 -25.21 -2.50 10.79
C VAL A 235 -26.38 -1.56 11.10
N LYS A 236 -27.54 -2.09 11.46
CA LYS A 236 -28.71 -1.29 11.86
C LYS A 236 -28.44 -0.46 13.12
N ALA A 237 -27.71 -1.01 14.10
CA ALA A 237 -27.34 -0.28 15.32
C ALA A 237 -26.38 0.88 15.00
N SER A 238 -25.38 0.65 14.15
CA SER A 238 -24.45 1.69 13.70
C SER A 238 -25.16 2.82 12.94
N LEU A 239 -26.07 2.47 12.03
CA LEU A 239 -26.88 3.46 11.30
C LEU A 239 -27.77 4.30 12.24
N ARG A 240 -28.42 3.68 13.23
CA ARG A 240 -29.21 4.42 14.24
C ARG A 240 -28.35 5.38 15.06
N SER A 241 -27.13 4.96 15.44
CA SER A 241 -26.20 5.83 16.18
C SER A 241 -25.72 7.02 15.35
N LEU A 242 -25.60 6.85 14.02
CA LEU A 242 -25.22 7.94 13.10
C LEU A 242 -26.40 8.91 12.86
N LEU A 243 -27.63 8.38 12.74
CA LEU A 243 -28.84 9.17 12.49
C LEU A 243 -29.42 9.79 13.76
N GLY A 244 -29.14 9.27 14.95
CA GLY A 244 -29.62 9.78 16.23
C GLY A 244 -28.67 10.79 16.88
N LYS A 245 -27.73 11.36 16.17
CA LYS A 245 -26.85 12.46 16.58
C LYS A 245 -27.36 13.83 16.09
N GLU A 246 -28.69 13.98 15.94
CA GLU A 246 -29.33 15.30 15.85
C GLU A 246 -29.85 15.75 17.23
#